data_9f7c31f007748ce4c4c5d1c8472dd5be
#
_entry.id   9f7c31f007748ce4c4c5d1c8472dd5be
#
_cell.length_a   1.000
_cell.length_b   1.000
_cell.length_c   1.000
_cell.angle_alpha   90.00
_cell.angle_beta   90.00
_cell.angle_gamma   90.00
#
_symmetry.space_group_name_H-M   'P 1'
#
loop_
_entity.id
_entity.type
_entity.pdbx_description
1 polymer ?
#
loop_
_entity_poly.entity_id
_entity_poly.type
_entity_poly.pdbx_seq_one_letter_code
_entity_poly.pdbx_strand_id
1 'polypeptide(L)'
;LEFRRVLFRSDFEKAASLRDKEKQLIAEKSEREKSWKAGDLDVVAVVDEELIAEVLSTATGIPVFKLTEAETSRLLRMEDELHKRVIGQDQAIKALSQAIRRTRAGLKDPRRPGGSFIFAGPSGVGKTELSRTLAQFLFGDADALIQLDMSEYSEKHTASRLFGAPPGYVGYDEGGQLTEKEIGRAHV
;
A
#
# COMPACT_ATOMS: atom_id res chain seq x y z
N LEU A 1 -4.05 -44.82 -1.65
CA LEU A 1 -5.26 -44.40 -0.89
C LEU A 1 -4.91 -43.88 0.53
N GLU A 2 -3.83 -44.31 1.16
CA GLU A 2 -3.42 -43.85 2.50
C GLU A 2 -2.85 -42.43 2.52
N PHE A 3 -2.14 -42.00 1.49
CA PHE A 3 -1.55 -40.66 1.42
C PHE A 3 -2.60 -39.52 1.41
N ARG A 4 -3.77 -39.74 0.82
CA ARG A 4 -4.89 -38.78 0.85
C ARG A 4 -5.52 -38.65 2.24
N ARG A 5 -5.57 -39.72 3.03
CA ARG A 5 -6.12 -39.70 4.40
C ARG A 5 -5.24 -38.92 5.38
N VAL A 6 -3.93 -38.95 5.21
CA VAL A 6 -2.98 -38.22 6.09
C VAL A 6 -3.04 -36.71 5.85
N LEU A 7 -3.16 -36.27 4.60
CA LEU A 7 -3.31 -34.84 4.28
C LEU A 7 -4.60 -34.24 4.82
N PHE A 8 -5.72 -34.98 4.72
CA PHE A 8 -7.00 -34.51 5.27
C PHE A 8 -7.00 -34.43 6.80
N ARG A 9 -6.32 -35.32 7.49
CA ARG A 9 -6.26 -35.31 8.96
C ARG A 9 -5.49 -34.14 9.52
N SER A 10 -4.36 -33.79 8.91
CA SER A 10 -3.55 -32.63 9.34
C SER A 10 -4.26 -31.30 9.13
N ASP A 11 -5.09 -31.17 8.11
CA ASP A 11 -5.86 -29.96 7.85
C ASP A 11 -7.04 -29.81 8.84
N PHE A 12 -7.68 -30.91 9.24
CA PHE A 12 -8.71 -30.88 10.27
C PHE A 12 -8.17 -30.53 11.66
N GLU A 13 -7.00 -31.03 12.03
CA GLU A 13 -6.36 -30.68 13.30
C GLU A 13 -5.94 -29.20 13.33
N LYS A 14 -5.39 -28.69 12.23
CA LYS A 14 -5.09 -27.27 12.08
C LYS A 14 -6.35 -26.41 12.11
N ALA A 15 -7.40 -26.81 11.43
CA ALA A 15 -8.68 -26.11 11.45
C ALA A 15 -9.30 -26.09 12.85
N ALA A 16 -9.21 -27.19 13.61
CA ALA A 16 -9.68 -27.25 14.98
C ALA A 16 -8.85 -26.32 15.88
N SER A 17 -7.53 -26.34 15.78
CA SER A 17 -6.65 -25.48 16.58
C SER A 17 -6.85 -23.99 16.26
N LEU A 18 -7.13 -23.63 15.02
CA LEU A 18 -7.45 -22.26 14.62
C LEU A 18 -8.81 -21.80 15.17
N ARG A 19 -9.82 -22.68 15.17
CA ARG A 19 -11.12 -22.39 15.79
C ARG A 19 -11.02 -22.19 17.30
N ASP A 20 -10.19 -22.96 17.96
CA ASP A 20 -9.98 -22.81 19.41
C ASP A 20 -9.26 -21.49 19.72
N LYS A 21 -8.26 -21.11 18.91
CA LYS A 21 -7.61 -19.80 18.99
C LYS A 21 -8.58 -18.65 18.73
N GLU A 22 -9.42 -18.77 17.71
CA GLU A 22 -10.45 -17.77 17.40
C GLU A 22 -11.40 -17.57 18.60
N LYS A 23 -11.90 -18.66 19.18
CA LYS A 23 -12.76 -18.59 20.39
C LYS A 23 -12.06 -17.94 21.56
N GLN A 24 -10.78 -18.27 21.80
CA GLN A 24 -9.98 -17.65 22.86
C GLN A 24 -9.81 -16.14 22.63
N LEU A 25 -9.47 -15.72 21.40
CA LEU A 25 -9.32 -14.32 21.06
C LEU A 25 -10.63 -13.53 21.14
N ILE A 26 -11.75 -14.14 20.76
CA ILE A 26 -13.08 -13.52 20.88
C ILE A 26 -13.45 -13.35 22.37
N ALA A 27 -13.18 -14.35 23.20
CA ALA A 27 -13.42 -14.27 24.63
C ALA A 27 -12.53 -13.18 25.28
N GLU A 28 -11.26 -13.15 24.96
CA GLU A 28 -10.31 -12.14 25.46
C GLU A 28 -10.69 -10.73 25.01
N LYS A 29 -11.09 -10.56 23.74
CA LYS A 29 -11.64 -9.30 23.24
C LYS A 29 -12.86 -8.87 24.04
N SER A 30 -13.81 -9.77 24.28
CA SER A 30 -15.03 -9.47 25.03
C SER A 30 -14.76 -9.09 26.50
N GLU A 31 -13.78 -9.72 27.14
CA GLU A 31 -13.34 -9.35 28.49
C GLU A 31 -12.68 -7.98 28.52
N ARG A 32 -11.79 -7.69 27.56
CA ARG A 32 -11.16 -6.38 27.44
C ARG A 32 -12.15 -5.27 27.13
N GLU A 33 -13.15 -5.55 26.28
CA GLU A 33 -14.23 -4.59 26.02
C GLU A 33 -15.10 -4.33 27.25
N LYS A 34 -15.36 -5.36 28.08
CA LYS A 34 -16.10 -5.20 29.32
C LYS A 34 -15.32 -4.40 30.37
N SER A 35 -14.04 -4.69 30.55
CA SER A 35 -13.18 -3.93 31.46
C SER A 35 -13.01 -2.49 31.02
N TRP A 36 -12.90 -2.24 29.71
CA TRP A 36 -12.84 -0.89 29.14
C TRP A 36 -14.15 -0.10 29.35
N LYS A 37 -15.31 -0.75 29.14
CA LYS A 37 -16.64 -0.16 29.38
C LYS A 37 -16.94 0.07 30.86
N ALA A 38 -16.33 -0.73 31.73
CA ALA A 38 -16.48 -0.57 33.18
C ALA A 38 -15.64 0.59 33.76
N GLY A 39 -14.81 1.25 32.96
CA GLY A 39 -13.96 2.35 33.42
C GLY A 39 -12.77 1.92 34.29
N ASP A 40 -12.48 0.63 34.33
CA ASP A 40 -11.45 0.04 35.18
C ASP A 40 -10.02 0.22 34.64
N LEU A 41 -9.91 0.80 33.43
CA LEU A 41 -8.63 1.20 32.84
C LEU A 41 -8.50 2.72 32.98
N ASP A 42 -7.78 3.13 34.00
CA ASP A 42 -7.33 4.53 34.22
C ASP A 42 -6.28 4.95 33.16
N VAL A 43 -6.49 4.50 31.92
CA VAL A 43 -5.67 4.85 30.79
C VAL A 43 -6.27 6.10 30.14
N VAL A 44 -5.83 7.25 30.62
CA VAL A 44 -6.03 8.50 29.88
C VAL A 44 -5.25 8.33 28.55
N ALA A 45 -5.96 8.00 27.49
CA ALA A 45 -5.36 7.91 26.16
C ALA A 45 -4.84 9.32 25.78
N VAL A 46 -3.55 9.50 25.82
CA VAL A 46 -2.91 10.71 25.31
C VAL A 46 -2.91 10.59 23.79
N VAL A 47 -3.62 11.48 23.13
CA VAL A 47 -3.61 11.56 21.67
C VAL A 47 -2.32 12.28 21.26
N ASP A 48 -1.35 11.50 20.81
CA ASP A 48 -0.08 11.99 20.28
C ASP A 48 -0.05 11.93 18.73
N GLU A 49 1.01 12.48 18.15
CA GLU A 49 1.20 12.47 16.70
C GLU A 49 1.31 11.04 16.13
N GLU A 50 1.84 10.09 16.93
CA GLU A 50 2.02 8.70 16.50
C GLU A 50 0.67 8.00 16.38
N LEU A 51 -0.22 8.19 17.35
CA LEU A 51 -1.55 7.62 17.34
C LEU A 51 -2.41 8.18 16.19
N ILE A 52 -2.28 9.48 15.91
CA ILE A 52 -2.94 10.11 14.75
C ILE A 52 -2.39 9.52 13.45
N ALA A 53 -1.08 9.35 13.33
CA ALA A 53 -0.46 8.73 12.16
C ALA A 53 -0.91 7.28 11.97
N GLU A 54 -1.07 6.51 13.05
CA GLU A 54 -1.57 5.13 13.02
C GLU A 54 -3.01 5.07 12.50
N VAL A 55 -3.89 5.93 13.02
CA VAL A 55 -5.30 6.00 12.58
C VAL A 55 -5.37 6.39 11.10
N LEU A 56 -4.61 7.41 10.67
CA LEU A 56 -4.54 7.81 9.27
C LEU A 56 -3.99 6.68 8.38
N SER A 57 -2.95 6.00 8.82
CA SER A 57 -2.38 4.86 8.08
C SER A 57 -3.38 3.73 7.93
N THR A 58 -4.16 3.44 8.97
CA THR A 58 -5.20 2.40 8.94
C THR A 58 -6.37 2.80 8.03
N ALA A 59 -6.76 4.07 8.04
CA ALA A 59 -7.87 4.58 7.25
C ALA A 59 -7.52 4.72 5.76
N THR A 60 -6.31 5.19 5.45
CA THR A 60 -5.88 5.46 4.06
C THR A 60 -5.14 4.30 3.40
N GLY A 61 -4.66 3.33 4.19
CA GLY A 61 -3.72 2.30 3.75
C GLY A 61 -2.32 2.84 3.39
N ILE A 62 -2.06 4.13 3.66
CA ILE A 62 -0.77 4.78 3.39
C ILE A 62 0.04 4.84 4.68
N PRO A 63 1.25 4.26 4.75
CA PRO A 63 2.11 4.37 5.92
C PRO A 63 2.51 5.83 6.18
N VAL A 64 1.95 6.46 7.20
CA VAL A 64 2.17 7.89 7.55
C VAL A 64 3.18 8.05 8.69
N PHE A 65 3.74 6.96 9.19
CA PHE A 65 4.66 6.97 10.32
C PHE A 65 5.94 7.75 10.02
N LYS A 66 6.43 8.46 11.02
CA LYS A 66 7.83 8.90 11.04
C LYS A 66 8.71 7.66 10.88
N LEU A 67 9.82 7.81 10.15
CA LEU A 67 10.78 6.73 9.91
C LEU A 67 11.16 6.05 11.23
N THR A 68 10.56 4.90 11.50
CA THR A 68 11.00 4.04 12.60
C THR A 68 12.36 3.41 12.24
N GLU A 69 13.12 2.94 13.24
CA GLU A 69 14.38 2.23 12.98
C GLU A 69 14.16 1.00 12.07
N ALA A 70 13.02 0.32 12.21
CA ALA A 70 12.65 -0.80 11.37
C ALA A 70 12.40 -0.38 9.90
N GLU A 71 11.75 0.75 9.68
CA GLU A 71 11.50 1.30 8.34
C GLU A 71 12.79 1.80 7.70
N THR A 72 13.66 2.44 8.47
CA THR A 72 15.00 2.84 8.01
C THR A 72 15.80 1.64 7.55
N SER A 73 15.83 0.58 8.34
CA SER A 73 16.51 -0.67 7.99
C SER A 73 15.92 -1.35 6.76
N ARG A 74 14.60 -1.24 6.57
CA ARG A 74 13.90 -1.73 5.37
C ARG A 74 14.27 -0.92 4.14
N LEU A 75 14.29 0.41 4.24
CA LEU A 75 14.67 1.30 3.13
C LEU A 75 16.15 1.12 2.72
N LEU A 76 17.04 0.79 3.65
CA LEU A 76 18.44 0.49 3.33
C LEU A 76 18.57 -0.80 2.50
N ARG A 77 17.71 -1.79 2.75
CA ARG A 77 17.67 -3.07 2.00
C ARG A 77 16.76 -3.04 0.77
N MET A 78 16.24 -1.86 0.40
CA MET A 78 15.31 -1.70 -0.71
C MET A 78 15.85 -2.23 -2.04
N GLU A 79 17.13 -2.02 -2.32
CA GLU A 79 17.78 -2.50 -3.55
C GLU A 79 17.71 -4.03 -3.63
N ASP A 80 18.04 -4.73 -2.55
CA ASP A 80 17.99 -6.19 -2.48
C ASP A 80 16.55 -6.72 -2.63
N GLU A 81 15.58 -6.04 -2.03
CA GLU A 81 14.17 -6.42 -2.15
C GLU A 81 13.64 -6.26 -3.58
N LEU A 82 14.01 -5.17 -4.26
CA LEU A 82 13.64 -4.96 -5.65
C LEU A 82 14.32 -5.97 -6.59
N HIS A 83 15.57 -6.34 -6.31
CA HIS A 83 16.31 -7.35 -7.08
C HIS A 83 15.73 -8.77 -6.96
N LYS A 84 14.93 -9.08 -5.94
CA LYS A 84 14.25 -10.38 -5.85
C LYS A 84 13.29 -10.64 -7.01
N ARG A 85 12.73 -9.59 -7.60
CA ARG A 85 11.80 -9.69 -8.73
C ARG A 85 12.35 -9.15 -10.03
N VAL A 86 13.17 -8.10 -9.97
CA VAL A 86 13.77 -7.47 -11.15
C VAL A 86 15.22 -7.84 -11.21
N ILE A 87 15.54 -8.78 -12.08
CA ILE A 87 16.92 -9.26 -12.29
C ILE A 87 17.66 -8.29 -13.20
N GLY A 88 18.85 -7.88 -12.78
CA GLY A 88 19.63 -6.86 -13.48
C GLY A 88 19.07 -5.44 -13.22
N GLN A 89 19.32 -4.49 -14.11
CA GLN A 89 18.90 -3.08 -13.99
C GLN A 89 19.48 -2.37 -12.75
N ASP A 90 20.67 -2.75 -12.30
CA ASP A 90 21.27 -2.27 -11.04
C ASP A 90 21.32 -0.73 -10.95
N GLN A 91 21.69 -0.08 -12.04
CA GLN A 91 21.77 1.40 -12.08
C GLN A 91 20.39 2.05 -11.89
N ALA A 92 19.35 1.49 -12.52
CA ALA A 92 17.99 2.01 -12.42
C ALA A 92 17.43 1.81 -11.02
N ILE A 93 17.61 0.62 -10.45
CA ILE A 93 17.16 0.27 -9.08
C ILE A 93 17.89 1.14 -8.06
N LYS A 94 19.20 1.33 -8.20
CA LYS A 94 19.98 2.18 -7.30
C LYS A 94 19.55 3.65 -7.36
N ALA A 95 19.36 4.21 -8.56
CA ALA A 95 18.90 5.59 -8.73
C ALA A 95 17.50 5.80 -8.13
N LEU A 96 16.57 4.85 -8.36
CA LEU A 96 15.23 4.85 -7.80
C LEU A 96 15.27 4.79 -6.28
N SER A 97 15.99 3.83 -5.72
CA SER A 97 16.11 3.63 -4.27
C SER A 97 16.71 4.84 -3.56
N GLN A 98 17.73 5.46 -4.15
CA GLN A 98 18.31 6.69 -3.62
C GLN A 98 17.32 7.87 -3.62
N ALA A 99 16.51 8.00 -4.66
CA ALA A 99 15.50 9.06 -4.72
C ALA A 99 14.39 8.85 -3.68
N ILE A 100 13.93 7.62 -3.50
CA ILE A 100 12.93 7.28 -2.48
C ILE A 100 13.50 7.52 -1.07
N ARG A 101 14.72 7.06 -0.79
CA ARG A 101 15.38 7.31 0.50
C ARG A 101 15.49 8.81 0.83
N ARG A 102 15.87 9.63 -0.16
CA ARG A 102 15.93 11.11 0.03
C ARG A 102 14.57 11.70 0.35
N THR A 103 13.54 11.23 -0.32
CA THR A 103 12.16 11.71 -0.07
C THR A 103 11.68 11.32 1.32
N ARG A 104 11.91 10.07 1.73
CA ARG A 104 11.52 9.58 3.06
C ARG A 104 12.33 10.20 4.19
N ALA A 105 13.57 10.58 3.95
CA ALA A 105 14.39 11.34 4.90
C ALA A 105 13.97 12.81 5.09
N GLY A 106 12.88 13.25 4.46
CA GLY A 106 12.37 14.63 4.59
C GLY A 106 13.23 15.68 3.87
N LEU A 107 14.17 15.26 3.03
CA LEU A 107 15.06 16.18 2.29
C LEU A 107 14.37 16.82 1.08
N LYS A 108 13.06 16.70 0.95
CA LYS A 108 12.28 17.18 -0.18
C LYS A 108 11.11 18.05 0.28
N ASP A 109 10.71 18.99 -0.57
CA ASP A 109 9.51 19.79 -0.38
C ASP A 109 8.27 18.87 -0.33
N PRO A 110 7.49 18.87 0.74
CA PRO A 110 6.30 18.03 0.90
C PRO A 110 5.21 18.31 -0.14
N ARG A 111 5.22 19.49 -0.78
CA ARG A 111 4.28 19.86 -1.84
C ARG A 111 4.59 19.21 -3.19
N ARG A 112 5.72 18.56 -3.33
CA ARG A 112 6.13 17.91 -4.58
C ARG A 112 6.05 16.41 -4.49
N PRO A 113 5.70 15.70 -5.58
CA PRO A 113 5.68 14.23 -5.57
C PRO A 113 7.04 13.66 -5.20
N GLY A 114 7.07 12.50 -4.58
CA GLY A 114 8.28 11.83 -4.10
C GLY A 114 9.38 11.64 -5.14
N GLY A 115 9.00 11.51 -6.42
CA GLY A 115 9.90 11.44 -7.57
C GLY A 115 9.11 11.38 -8.85
N SER A 116 9.74 11.82 -9.95
CA SER A 116 9.27 11.59 -11.31
C SER A 116 10.35 10.81 -12.04
N PHE A 117 10.00 9.68 -12.61
CA PHE A 117 10.93 8.76 -13.26
C PHE A 117 10.44 8.43 -14.66
N ILE A 118 11.37 8.39 -15.61
CA ILE A 118 11.10 7.91 -16.97
C ILE A 118 11.85 6.60 -17.15
N PHE A 119 11.11 5.51 -17.32
CA PHE A 119 11.69 4.21 -17.65
C PHE A 119 11.64 4.02 -19.16
N ALA A 120 12.77 4.22 -19.82
CA ALA A 120 12.93 4.01 -21.26
C ALA A 120 13.72 2.73 -21.53
N GLY A 121 13.28 1.96 -22.52
CA GLY A 121 13.92 0.72 -22.91
C GLY A 121 13.00 -0.21 -23.71
N PRO A 122 13.52 -1.27 -24.32
CA PRO A 122 12.72 -2.23 -25.08
C PRO A 122 11.67 -2.92 -24.21
N SER A 123 10.74 -3.63 -24.86
CA SER A 123 9.75 -4.45 -24.14
C SER A 123 10.42 -5.61 -23.39
N GLY A 124 9.85 -6.02 -22.28
CA GLY A 124 10.34 -7.18 -21.50
C GLY A 124 11.50 -6.91 -20.54
N VAL A 125 12.08 -5.70 -20.48
CA VAL A 125 13.21 -5.40 -19.59
C VAL A 125 12.82 -5.12 -18.13
N GLY A 126 11.54 -5.26 -17.76
CA GLY A 126 11.08 -5.16 -16.37
C GLY A 126 10.57 -3.77 -15.95
N LYS A 127 10.31 -2.82 -16.86
CA LYS A 127 9.85 -1.45 -16.51
C LYS A 127 8.60 -1.45 -15.63
N THR A 128 7.56 -2.16 -16.05
CA THR A 128 6.29 -2.25 -15.32
C THR A 128 6.44 -3.08 -14.06
N GLU A 129 7.23 -4.16 -14.10
CA GLU A 129 7.46 -5.00 -12.93
C GLU A 129 8.20 -4.24 -11.84
N LEU A 130 9.17 -3.39 -12.19
CA LEU A 130 9.84 -2.52 -11.24
C LEU A 130 8.85 -1.58 -10.55
N SER A 131 7.92 -1.00 -11.29
CA SER A 131 6.88 -0.11 -10.72
C SER A 131 5.94 -0.84 -9.77
N ARG A 132 5.50 -2.05 -10.12
CA ARG A 132 4.65 -2.91 -9.26
C ARG A 132 5.39 -3.36 -8.00
N THR A 133 6.63 -3.78 -8.15
CA THR A 133 7.46 -4.20 -7.02
C THR A 133 7.72 -3.03 -6.07
N LEU A 134 7.92 -1.83 -6.61
CA LEU A 134 8.05 -0.61 -5.84
C LEU A 134 6.77 -0.29 -5.04
N ALA A 135 5.60 -0.36 -5.69
CA ALA A 135 4.32 -0.14 -5.02
C ALA A 135 4.11 -1.14 -3.87
N GLN A 136 4.36 -2.41 -4.12
CA GLN A 136 4.29 -3.44 -3.09
C GLN A 136 5.30 -3.23 -1.96
N PHE A 137 6.50 -2.77 -2.27
CA PHE A 137 7.50 -2.46 -1.25
C PHE A 137 7.08 -1.28 -0.37
N LEU A 138 6.56 -0.19 -0.96
CA LEU A 138 6.22 1.03 -0.23
C LEU A 138 4.90 0.93 0.53
N PHE A 139 3.89 0.34 -0.09
CA PHE A 139 2.51 0.34 0.40
C PHE A 139 2.03 -1.03 0.90
N GLY A 140 2.81 -2.09 0.69
CA GLY A 140 2.43 -3.45 1.04
C GLY A 140 1.48 -4.12 0.03
N ASP A 141 1.01 -3.38 -0.97
CA ASP A 141 0.06 -3.81 -1.97
C ASP A 141 0.51 -3.43 -3.38
N ALA A 142 0.50 -4.38 -4.30
CA ALA A 142 0.82 -4.13 -5.70
C ALA A 142 -0.29 -3.34 -6.43
N ASP A 143 -1.53 -3.47 -5.97
CA ASP A 143 -2.70 -2.77 -6.52
C ASP A 143 -2.77 -1.30 -6.09
N ALA A 144 -1.86 -0.86 -5.20
CA ALA A 144 -1.64 0.53 -4.91
C ALA A 144 -1.08 1.33 -6.12
N LEU A 145 -0.62 0.63 -7.16
CA LEU A 145 -0.17 1.24 -8.42
C LEU A 145 -1.37 1.66 -9.27
N ILE A 146 -1.51 2.96 -9.53
CA ILE A 146 -2.44 3.48 -10.54
C ILE A 146 -1.74 3.43 -11.89
N GLN A 147 -2.20 2.54 -12.76
CA GLN A 147 -1.67 2.38 -14.11
C GLN A 147 -2.67 2.93 -15.13
N LEU A 148 -2.17 3.79 -16.04
CA LEU A 148 -2.94 4.36 -17.15
C LEU A 148 -2.19 4.08 -18.44
N ASP A 149 -2.89 3.54 -19.43
CA ASP A 149 -2.35 3.35 -20.78
C ASP A 149 -2.67 4.59 -21.63
N MET A 150 -1.64 5.39 -21.91
CA MET A 150 -1.80 6.62 -22.66
C MET A 150 -2.19 6.40 -24.12
N SER A 151 -2.08 5.19 -24.66
CA SER A 151 -2.57 4.87 -26.01
C SER A 151 -4.10 4.96 -26.11
N GLU A 152 -4.83 4.71 -25.02
CA GLU A 152 -6.28 4.86 -24.94
C GLU A 152 -6.74 6.33 -24.98
N TYR A 153 -5.81 7.28 -24.75
CA TYR A 153 -6.08 8.72 -24.66
C TYR A 153 -5.51 9.51 -25.84
N SER A 154 -5.22 8.85 -26.95
CA SER A 154 -4.64 9.49 -28.14
C SER A 154 -5.63 10.41 -28.85
N GLU A 155 -6.94 10.21 -28.71
CA GLU A 155 -7.96 11.06 -29.30
C GLU A 155 -8.30 12.26 -28.42
N LYS A 156 -8.58 13.40 -29.08
CA LYS A 156 -8.83 14.69 -28.40
C LYS A 156 -9.99 14.65 -27.39
N HIS A 157 -10.97 13.77 -27.61
CA HIS A 157 -12.15 13.62 -26.75
C HIS A 157 -11.92 12.63 -25.58
N THR A 158 -10.91 11.78 -25.66
CA THR A 158 -10.63 10.79 -24.61
C THR A 158 -9.81 11.38 -23.48
N ALA A 159 -9.10 12.48 -23.69
CA ALA A 159 -8.37 13.17 -22.62
C ALA A 159 -9.28 13.66 -21.47
N SER A 160 -10.54 14.04 -21.80
CA SER A 160 -11.52 14.44 -20.79
C SER A 160 -11.90 13.28 -19.82
N ARG A 161 -11.75 12.03 -20.23
CA ARG A 161 -11.98 10.87 -19.37
C ARG A 161 -10.97 10.76 -18.22
N LEU A 162 -9.79 11.41 -18.33
CA LEU A 162 -8.82 11.45 -17.25
C LEU A 162 -9.24 12.40 -16.11
N PHE A 163 -9.75 13.57 -16.47
CA PHE A 163 -10.04 14.67 -15.54
C PHE A 163 -11.54 14.87 -15.28
N GLY A 164 -12.40 14.13 -15.98
CA GLY A 164 -13.85 14.34 -16.01
C GLY A 164 -14.31 15.25 -17.16
N ALA A 165 -15.58 15.18 -17.50
CA ALA A 165 -16.17 16.03 -18.51
C ALA A 165 -16.39 17.47 -17.99
N PRO A 166 -16.24 18.50 -18.82
CA PRO A 166 -16.58 19.86 -18.45
C PRO A 166 -18.07 20.02 -18.13
N PRO A 167 -18.47 20.99 -17.29
CA PRO A 167 -19.88 21.24 -16.96
C PRO A 167 -20.75 21.40 -18.23
N GLY A 168 -21.85 20.67 -18.27
CA GLY A 168 -22.81 20.71 -19.39
C GLY A 168 -22.58 19.65 -20.49
N TYR A 169 -21.59 18.79 -20.34
CA TYR A 169 -21.41 17.63 -21.25
C TYR A 169 -21.92 16.35 -20.61
N VAL A 170 -22.35 15.39 -21.47
CA VAL A 170 -22.75 14.06 -21.02
C VAL A 170 -21.58 13.37 -20.32
N GLY A 171 -21.81 12.85 -19.10
CA GLY A 171 -20.76 12.23 -18.28
C GLY A 171 -20.09 13.20 -17.28
N TYR A 172 -20.65 14.39 -17.06
CA TYR A 172 -20.14 15.33 -16.04
C TYR A 172 -20.20 14.76 -14.63
N ASP A 173 -21.24 13.96 -14.33
CA ASP A 173 -21.41 13.29 -13.02
C ASP A 173 -20.49 12.07 -12.85
N GLU A 174 -19.85 11.61 -13.91
CA GLU A 174 -18.82 10.59 -13.85
C GLU A 174 -17.47 11.28 -13.63
N GLY A 175 -16.85 11.07 -12.48
CA GLY A 175 -15.51 11.58 -12.18
C GLY A 175 -14.48 11.09 -13.20
N GLY A 176 -13.37 11.80 -13.35
CA GLY A 176 -12.29 11.35 -14.23
C GLY A 176 -11.61 10.09 -13.69
N GLN A 177 -11.20 9.19 -14.56
CA GLN A 177 -10.58 7.91 -14.17
C GLN A 177 -9.34 8.09 -13.28
N LEU A 178 -8.59 9.16 -13.47
CA LEU A 178 -7.45 9.50 -12.62
C LEU A 178 -7.92 10.14 -11.31
N THR A 179 -8.82 11.11 -11.39
CA THR A 179 -9.29 11.86 -10.22
C THR A 179 -10.06 11.00 -9.24
N GLU A 180 -10.90 10.06 -9.70
CA GLU A 180 -11.59 9.12 -8.81
C GLU A 180 -10.63 8.21 -8.04
N LYS A 181 -9.60 7.71 -8.72
CA LYS A 181 -8.59 6.87 -8.07
C LYS A 181 -7.72 7.64 -7.08
N GLU A 182 -7.49 8.93 -7.30
CA GLU A 182 -6.76 9.79 -6.37
C GLU A 182 -7.65 10.34 -5.25
N ILE A 183 -8.87 10.80 -5.56
CA ILE A 183 -9.81 11.35 -4.58
C ILE A 183 -10.21 10.28 -3.55
N GLY A 184 -10.40 9.03 -3.96
CA GLY A 184 -10.63 7.93 -3.03
C GLY A 184 -9.52 7.74 -1.98
N ARG A 185 -8.32 8.28 -2.22
CA ARG A 185 -7.20 8.27 -1.28
C ARG A 185 -6.99 9.57 -0.53
N ALA A 186 -7.52 10.68 -1.05
CA ALA A 186 -7.37 12.01 -0.45
C ALA A 186 -8.51 12.39 0.51
N HIS A 187 -9.60 11.66 0.51
CA HIS A 187 -10.80 11.92 1.32
C HIS A 187 -11.03 10.93 2.47
N VAL A 188 -10.04 10.11 2.80
CA VAL A 188 -10.11 9.21 3.96
C VAL A 188 -9.34 9.80 5.12
#